data_4fb864e0571fab0f0231e30c350d6b4a
#
_entry.id   4fb864e0571fab0f0231e30c350d6b4a
#
_cell.length_a   1.000
_cell.length_b   1.000
_cell.length_c   1.000
_cell.angle_alpha   90.00
_cell.angle_beta   90.00
_cell.angle_gamma   90.00
#
_symmetry.space_group_name_H-M   'P 1'
#
loop_
_entity.id
_entity.type
_entity.pdbx_description
1 polymer ?
#
loop_
_entity_poly.entity_id
_entity_poly.type
_entity_poly.pdbx_seq_one_letter_code
_entity_poly.pdbx_strand_id
1 'polypeptide(L)'
;MEENRLASRALSEADYLQAIERDGRGWVMEIDGQLLGFAIANSVTGSIWALFLDPEHEGQGHGRRLHDAMVEWLWSQGARQLWLTTEAGTRAQRFYESAGWRFADRAENGELRYELTRIPQEG
;
A
#
# COMPACT_ATOMS: atom_id res chain seq x y z
N MET A 1 13.76 10.03 -5.44
CA MET A 1 13.68 9.41 -6.67
C MET A 1 12.83 10.10 -7.65
N GLU A 2 13.32 10.14 -8.81
CA GLU A 2 12.63 10.84 -9.87
C GLU A 2 11.28 10.22 -10.17
N GLU A 3 11.24 8.91 -10.25
CA GLU A 3 9.98 8.25 -10.55
C GLU A 3 8.93 8.49 -9.52
N ASN A 4 9.30 8.45 -8.27
CA ASN A 4 8.33 8.68 -7.22
C ASN A 4 7.78 10.08 -7.28
N ARG A 5 8.66 11.02 -7.56
CA ARG A 5 8.21 12.38 -7.67
C ARG A 5 7.32 12.56 -8.89
N LEU A 6 7.64 11.90 -9.97
CA LEU A 6 6.81 11.95 -11.16
C LEU A 6 5.46 11.34 -10.92
N ALA A 7 5.41 10.24 -10.17
CA ALA A 7 4.14 9.61 -9.88
C ALA A 7 3.22 10.56 -9.12
N SER A 8 3.79 11.34 -8.20
CA SER A 8 2.96 12.24 -7.41
C SER A 8 2.65 13.52 -8.16
N ARG A 9 3.44 13.88 -9.19
CA ARG A 9 3.26 15.14 -9.89
C ARG A 9 2.73 14.98 -11.31
N ALA A 10 3.10 13.89 -11.97
CA ALA A 10 2.68 13.69 -13.34
C ALA A 10 1.20 13.44 -13.44
N LEU A 11 0.62 12.84 -12.41
CA LEU A 11 -0.81 12.63 -12.38
C LEU A 11 -1.47 13.83 -11.76
N SER A 12 -2.36 14.47 -12.50
CA SER A 12 -3.17 15.50 -11.90
C SER A 12 -4.09 14.85 -10.88
N GLU A 13 -4.62 15.64 -9.98
CA GLU A 13 -5.54 15.12 -9.00
C GLU A 13 -6.71 14.43 -9.67
N ALA A 14 -7.21 14.99 -10.76
CA ALA A 14 -8.34 14.40 -11.46
C ALA A 14 -7.97 13.06 -12.08
N ASP A 15 -6.80 12.98 -12.70
CA ASP A 15 -6.36 11.71 -13.30
C ASP A 15 -6.16 10.65 -12.26
N TYR A 16 -5.58 11.03 -11.15
CA TYR A 16 -5.33 10.10 -10.06
C TYR A 16 -6.64 9.54 -9.52
N LEU A 17 -7.57 10.41 -9.23
CA LEU A 17 -8.86 9.98 -8.71
C LEU A 17 -9.58 9.09 -9.69
N GLN A 18 -9.53 9.43 -10.97
CA GLN A 18 -10.21 8.62 -11.98
C GLN A 18 -9.63 7.21 -12.02
N ALA A 19 -8.32 7.10 -11.94
CA ALA A 19 -7.68 5.78 -11.99
C ALA A 19 -8.06 4.92 -10.79
N ILE A 20 -8.11 5.51 -9.62
CA ILE A 20 -8.35 4.72 -8.42
C ILE A 20 -9.84 4.48 -8.18
N GLU A 21 -10.70 5.36 -8.65
CA GLU A 21 -12.14 5.19 -8.40
C GLU A 21 -12.75 4.07 -9.21
N ARG A 22 -12.10 3.68 -10.30
CA ARG A 22 -12.64 2.60 -11.11
C ARG A 22 -12.48 1.26 -10.42
N ASP A 23 -11.27 0.95 -9.98
CA ASP A 23 -10.96 -0.37 -9.46
C ASP A 23 -10.33 -0.34 -8.10
N GLY A 24 -10.00 0.83 -7.59
CA GLY A 24 -9.27 0.90 -6.35
C GLY A 24 -9.42 2.23 -5.66
N ARG A 25 -8.48 2.49 -4.78
CA ARG A 25 -8.48 3.71 -4.00
C ARG A 25 -7.05 4.07 -3.63
N GLY A 26 -6.81 5.37 -3.48
CA GLY A 26 -5.51 5.85 -3.06
C GLY A 26 -5.64 6.72 -1.83
N TRP A 27 -4.56 6.79 -1.09
CA TRP A 27 -4.44 7.65 0.09
C TRP A 27 -3.15 8.41 -0.01
N VAL A 28 -3.16 9.64 0.49
CA VAL A 28 -1.94 10.44 0.55
C VAL A 28 -1.76 10.91 1.97
N MET A 29 -0.49 11.09 2.34
CA MET A 29 -0.13 11.67 3.62
C MET A 29 0.54 12.99 3.35
N GLU A 30 -0.06 14.07 3.85
CA GLU A 30 0.46 15.42 3.65
C GLU A 30 0.62 16.08 5.01
N ILE A 31 1.73 16.78 5.16
CA ILE A 31 1.95 17.60 6.35
C ILE A 31 2.48 18.95 5.87
N ASP A 32 1.78 20.02 6.26
CA ASP A 32 2.17 21.39 5.89
C ASP A 32 2.30 21.55 4.39
N GLY A 33 1.37 20.94 3.64
CA GLY A 33 1.37 21.07 2.20
C GLY A 33 2.39 20.22 1.48
N GLN A 34 3.13 19.40 2.22
CA GLN A 34 4.15 18.55 1.62
C GLN A 34 3.69 17.11 1.60
N LEU A 35 3.82 16.47 0.44
CA LEU A 35 3.44 15.07 0.28
C LEU A 35 4.52 14.19 0.90
N LEU A 36 4.18 13.43 1.90
CA LEU A 36 5.10 12.54 2.58
C LEU A 36 4.98 11.10 2.13
N GLY A 37 3.84 10.71 1.60
CA GLY A 37 3.68 9.33 1.17
C GLY A 37 2.33 9.10 0.53
N PHE A 38 2.18 7.92 -0.05
CA PHE A 38 0.90 7.54 -0.65
C PHE A 38 0.78 6.03 -0.67
N ALA A 39 -0.47 5.57 -0.82
CA ALA A 39 -0.76 4.15 -0.91
C ALA A 39 -1.89 3.96 -1.92
N ILE A 40 -1.83 2.87 -2.66
CA ILE A 40 -2.84 2.56 -3.67
C ILE A 40 -3.18 1.08 -3.57
N ALA A 41 -4.48 0.78 -3.59
CA ALA A 41 -4.95 -0.59 -3.50
C ALA A 41 -6.10 -0.81 -4.48
N ASN A 42 -6.28 -2.07 -4.86
CA ASN A 42 -7.35 -2.48 -5.77
C ASN A 42 -8.28 -3.42 -5.01
N SER A 43 -9.55 -3.03 -4.89
CA SER A 43 -10.51 -3.81 -4.11
C SER A 43 -11.04 -5.00 -4.89
N VAL A 44 -10.96 -4.97 -6.22
CA VAL A 44 -11.45 -6.07 -7.03
C VAL A 44 -10.53 -7.29 -6.88
N THR A 45 -9.22 -7.05 -6.90
CA THR A 45 -8.26 -8.15 -6.79
C THR A 45 -7.76 -8.37 -5.39
N GLY A 46 -8.04 -7.45 -4.46
CA GLY A 46 -7.53 -7.56 -3.10
C GLY A 46 -6.04 -7.31 -3.01
N SER A 47 -5.50 -6.49 -3.90
CA SER A 47 -4.06 -6.33 -3.98
C SER A 47 -3.63 -4.93 -3.59
N ILE A 48 -2.43 -4.83 -3.05
CA ILE A 48 -1.77 -3.57 -2.75
C ILE A 48 -0.88 -3.25 -3.94
N TRP A 49 -1.11 -2.11 -4.56
CA TRP A 49 -0.34 -1.70 -5.73
C TRP A 49 0.87 -0.89 -5.37
N ALA A 50 0.77 -0.07 -4.35
CA ALA A 50 1.87 0.81 -3.98
C ALA A 50 1.71 1.26 -2.54
N LEU A 51 2.85 1.43 -1.90
CA LEU A 51 2.91 2.05 -0.58
C LEU A 51 4.27 2.73 -0.52
N PHE A 52 4.26 4.04 -0.52
CA PHE A 52 5.47 4.84 -0.55
C PHE A 52 5.49 5.82 0.62
N LEU A 53 6.63 5.95 1.23
CA LEU A 53 6.85 6.96 2.27
C LEU A 53 8.20 7.60 2.01
N ASP A 54 8.23 8.93 2.10
CA ASP A 54 9.47 9.68 1.99
C ASP A 54 10.46 9.14 3.04
N PRO A 55 11.66 8.71 2.62
CA PRO A 55 12.60 8.14 3.58
C PRO A 55 12.94 9.06 4.74
N GLU A 56 12.90 10.36 4.53
CA GLU A 56 13.22 11.31 5.58
C GLU A 56 12.19 11.29 6.71
N HIS A 57 11.04 10.72 6.46
CA HIS A 57 9.96 10.70 7.44
C HIS A 57 9.66 9.29 7.94
N GLU A 58 10.57 8.38 7.72
CA GLU A 58 10.40 7.02 8.22
C GLU A 58 10.60 6.98 9.73
N GLY A 59 10.03 5.94 10.34
CA GLY A 59 10.19 5.75 11.77
C GLY A 59 9.26 6.58 12.61
N GLN A 60 8.34 7.29 11.99
CA GLN A 60 7.41 8.15 12.72
C GLN A 60 5.97 7.63 12.68
N GLY A 61 5.77 6.44 12.14
CA GLY A 61 4.44 5.85 12.11
C GLY A 61 3.59 6.23 10.93
N HIS A 62 4.09 7.05 10.03
CA HIS A 62 3.29 7.50 8.89
C HIS A 62 2.97 6.38 7.93
N GLY A 63 3.96 5.54 7.62
CA GLY A 63 3.73 4.42 6.74
C GLY A 63 2.71 3.45 7.29
N ARG A 64 2.75 3.22 8.59
CA ARG A 64 1.79 2.32 9.22
C ARG A 64 0.39 2.91 9.19
N ARG A 65 0.26 4.21 9.33
CA ARG A 65 -1.06 4.84 9.22
C ARG A 65 -1.63 4.70 7.83
N LEU A 66 -0.80 4.95 6.82
CA LEU A 66 -1.25 4.75 5.45
C LEU A 66 -1.66 3.31 5.21
N HIS A 67 -0.83 2.39 5.66
CA HIS A 67 -1.09 0.97 5.50
C HIS A 67 -2.41 0.58 6.18
N ASP A 68 -2.60 1.02 7.41
CA ASP A 68 -3.77 0.62 8.16
C ASP A 68 -5.05 1.18 7.55
N ALA A 69 -5.00 2.43 7.08
CA ALA A 69 -6.17 3.01 6.42
C ALA A 69 -6.53 2.22 5.16
N MET A 70 -5.53 1.85 4.39
CA MET A 70 -5.73 1.10 3.17
C MET A 70 -6.30 -0.29 3.45
N VAL A 71 -5.73 -0.98 4.42
CA VAL A 71 -6.17 -2.32 4.76
C VAL A 71 -7.59 -2.31 5.31
N GLU A 72 -7.91 -1.34 6.15
CA GLU A 72 -9.25 -1.23 6.68
C GLU A 72 -10.28 -0.99 5.60
N TRP A 73 -9.93 -0.14 4.64
CA TRP A 73 -10.85 0.09 3.54
C TRP A 73 -11.08 -1.19 2.74
N LEU A 74 -10.01 -1.94 2.49
CA LEU A 74 -10.15 -3.19 1.73
C LEU A 74 -11.03 -4.18 2.48
N TRP A 75 -10.88 -4.27 3.81
CA TRP A 75 -11.77 -5.11 4.59
C TRP A 75 -13.21 -4.65 4.46
N SER A 76 -13.43 -3.34 4.46
CA SER A 76 -14.79 -2.81 4.36
C SER A 76 -15.41 -3.09 3.00
N GLN A 77 -14.60 -3.34 1.98
CA GLN A 77 -15.09 -3.70 0.66
C GLN A 77 -15.37 -5.19 0.53
N GLY A 78 -15.21 -5.94 1.61
CA GLY A 78 -15.53 -7.34 1.61
C GLY A 78 -14.36 -8.28 1.39
N ALA A 79 -13.16 -7.75 1.28
CA ALA A 79 -12.00 -8.60 1.09
C ALA A 79 -11.78 -9.45 2.33
N ARG A 80 -11.37 -10.68 2.12
CA ARG A 80 -11.03 -11.59 3.23
C ARG A 80 -9.55 -11.89 3.25
N GLN A 81 -8.87 -11.66 2.16
CA GLN A 81 -7.44 -11.87 2.04
C GLN A 81 -6.88 -10.86 1.08
N LEU A 82 -5.73 -10.33 1.41
CA LEU A 82 -5.04 -9.35 0.57
C LEU A 82 -3.70 -9.94 0.16
N TRP A 83 -3.16 -9.42 -0.94
CA TRP A 83 -1.86 -9.87 -1.38
C TRP A 83 -1.08 -8.74 -2.01
N LEU A 84 0.23 -8.91 -2.04
CA LEU A 84 1.15 -7.98 -2.68
C LEU A 84 2.41 -8.73 -3.06
N THR A 85 3.23 -8.10 -3.89
CA THR A 85 4.58 -8.60 -4.13
C THR A 85 5.58 -7.50 -3.76
N THR A 86 6.76 -7.92 -3.33
CA THR A 86 7.79 -6.98 -2.93
C THR A 86 9.15 -7.62 -3.15
N GLU A 87 10.18 -6.78 -3.31
CA GLU A 87 11.53 -7.29 -3.52
C GLU A 87 12.12 -7.83 -2.22
N ALA A 88 12.88 -8.89 -2.34
CA ALA A 88 13.54 -9.48 -1.19
C ALA A 88 14.62 -8.56 -0.66
N GLY A 89 14.79 -8.57 0.66
CA GLY A 89 15.88 -7.84 1.29
C GLY A 89 15.67 -6.36 1.41
N THR A 90 14.43 -5.90 1.23
CA THR A 90 14.14 -4.47 1.25
C THR A 90 13.48 -4.07 2.56
N ARG A 91 13.44 -2.75 2.79
CA ARG A 91 12.68 -2.23 3.92
C ARG A 91 11.21 -2.55 3.79
N ALA A 92 10.71 -2.53 2.57
CA ALA A 92 9.31 -2.85 2.33
C ALA A 92 8.99 -4.26 2.82
N GLN A 93 9.86 -5.21 2.52
CA GLN A 93 9.65 -6.56 2.99
C GLN A 93 9.55 -6.60 4.51
N ARG A 94 10.49 -5.94 5.18
CA ARG A 94 10.49 -5.93 6.65
C ARG A 94 9.26 -5.23 7.21
N PHE A 95 8.84 -4.15 6.52
CA PHE A 95 7.66 -3.44 6.97
C PHE A 95 6.42 -4.33 6.92
N TYR A 96 6.23 -5.02 5.81
CA TYR A 96 5.05 -5.87 5.68
C TYR A 96 5.08 -7.01 6.68
N GLU A 97 6.24 -7.59 6.89
CA GLU A 97 6.35 -8.66 7.88
C GLU A 97 6.01 -8.15 9.28
N SER A 98 6.45 -6.95 9.63
CA SER A 98 6.14 -6.40 10.94
C SER A 98 4.67 -6.03 11.05
N ALA A 99 3.99 -5.83 9.95
CA ALA A 99 2.58 -5.50 9.94
C ALA A 99 1.68 -6.73 9.88
N GLY A 100 2.27 -7.92 9.92
CA GLY A 100 1.50 -9.15 9.99
C GLY A 100 1.33 -9.89 8.69
N TRP A 101 1.93 -9.42 7.62
CA TRP A 101 1.86 -10.12 6.36
C TRP A 101 2.73 -11.36 6.40
N ARG A 102 2.30 -12.40 5.70
CA ARG A 102 3.01 -13.67 5.69
C ARG A 102 3.49 -14.01 4.31
N PHE A 103 4.71 -14.52 4.23
CA PHE A 103 5.27 -14.97 2.98
C PHE A 103 4.45 -16.13 2.42
N ALA A 104 4.07 -16.03 1.16
CA ALA A 104 3.26 -17.06 0.51
C ALA A 104 4.03 -17.77 -0.59
N ASP A 105 4.72 -17.03 -1.46
CA ASP A 105 5.32 -17.68 -2.61
C ASP A 105 6.29 -16.71 -3.27
N ARG A 106 7.11 -17.26 -4.16
CA ARG A 106 8.00 -16.45 -4.98
C ARG A 106 7.38 -16.31 -6.37
N ALA A 107 7.19 -15.07 -6.81
CA ALA A 107 6.62 -14.81 -8.11
C ALA A 107 7.63 -15.14 -9.21
N GLU A 108 7.14 -15.21 -10.45
CA GLU A 108 7.98 -15.56 -11.58
C GLU A 108 9.12 -14.56 -11.78
N ASN A 109 8.86 -13.30 -11.49
CA ASN A 109 9.87 -12.27 -11.66
C ASN A 109 10.86 -12.21 -10.50
N GLY A 110 10.76 -13.13 -9.54
CA GLY A 110 11.65 -13.18 -8.40
C GLY A 110 11.18 -12.42 -7.20
N GLU A 111 10.12 -11.66 -7.32
CA GLU A 111 9.58 -10.96 -6.18
C GLU A 111 8.88 -11.91 -5.22
N LEU A 112 8.77 -11.49 -3.98
CA LEU A 112 8.12 -12.31 -2.95
C LEU A 112 6.67 -11.91 -2.84
N ARG A 113 5.81 -12.90 -2.81
CA ARG A 113 4.39 -12.64 -2.62
C ARG A 113 4.05 -12.81 -1.15
N TYR A 114 3.37 -11.83 -0.61
CA TYR A 114 2.92 -11.83 0.77
C TYR A 114 1.40 -11.75 0.81
N GLU A 115 0.83 -12.30 1.85
CA GLU A 115 -0.61 -12.32 2.02
C GLU A 115 -0.98 -11.90 3.42
N LEU A 116 -2.13 -11.25 3.54
CA LEU A 116 -2.68 -10.84 4.82
C LEU A 116 -4.12 -11.31 4.86
N THR A 117 -4.44 -12.14 5.85
CA THR A 117 -5.77 -12.69 5.98
C THR A 117 -6.51 -11.95 7.09
N ARG A 118 -7.75 -11.59 6.80
CA ARG A 118 -8.56 -10.91 7.79
C ARG A 118 -8.89 -11.87 8.92
N ILE A 119 -8.65 -11.41 10.14
CA ILE A 119 -8.98 -12.20 11.32
C ILE A 119 -10.42 -11.87 11.69
N PRO A 120 -11.31 -12.88 11.77
CA PRO A 120 -12.69 -12.60 12.13
C PRO A 120 -12.78 -11.92 13.48
N GLN A 121 -13.62 -10.91 13.57
CA GLN A 121 -13.89 -10.26 14.82
C GLN A 121 -14.85 -11.09 15.61
N GLU A 122 -14.58 -11.25 16.88
CA GLU A 122 -15.48 -11.97 17.74
C GLU A 122 -16.43 -11.03 18.42
N GLY A 123 -17.67 -11.40 18.45
CA GLY A 123 -18.68 -10.65 19.18
C GLY A 123 -19.09 -9.38 18.53
#